data_91124d8bcc3f6dd754fb0bcd1fa453f2
#
_entry.id   91124d8bcc3f6dd754fb0bcd1fa453f2
#
_cell.length_a   1.000
_cell.length_b   1.000
_cell.length_c   1.000
_cell.angle_alpha   90.00
_cell.angle_beta   90.00
_cell.angle_gamma   90.00
#
_symmetry.space_group_name_H-M   'P 1'
#
loop_
_entity.id
_entity.type
_entity.pdbx_description
1 polymer ?
#
loop_
_entity_poly.entity_id
_entity_poly.type
_entity_poly.pdbx_seq_one_letter_code
_entity_poly.pdbx_strand_id
1 'polypeptide(L)'
;LKRRHHQGNNPLIYQEIPVKAGSWDRSLVGQVQIDLVEHCGQSASGLFINSVSCAEIATGWWEGEAVMGKGQERTFNALTNIRKRAPFSWLEMHSDNDKAFINWHLVRYAEQEGIGFSRSRKYKKNDNCFVEQKNSTHVRSTIGHLRYDTDKELEIINSLYRDELAPYKNFFQPVMKLKEKIRIKGKIHRKYDVPKTPYERLMESGQISEETKKQLQNIYQSLNPAELKRKIDKKLKKLYEVYEEKNGRGKISSFKKQIPHVNTESYILNDLTTPISVT
;
A
#
# COMPACT_ATOMS: atom_id res chain seq x y z
N LEU A 1 -20.77 -39.13 0.30
CA LEU A 1 -19.57 -38.34 0.59
C LEU A 1 -19.89 -37.38 1.74
N LYS A 2 -19.43 -37.66 2.97
CA LYS A 2 -19.57 -36.81 4.13
C LYS A 2 -18.75 -35.51 3.84
N ARG A 3 -19.42 -34.35 3.78
CA ARG A 3 -18.73 -33.06 3.76
C ARG A 3 -17.81 -32.97 4.97
N ARG A 4 -16.48 -32.87 4.74
CA ARG A 4 -15.55 -32.51 5.79
C ARG A 4 -15.98 -31.19 6.38
N HIS A 5 -16.33 -31.17 7.67
CA HIS A 5 -16.49 -29.93 8.41
C HIS A 5 -15.20 -29.14 8.26
N HIS A 6 -15.27 -27.97 7.61
CA HIS A 6 -14.21 -26.98 7.73
C HIS A 6 -14.01 -26.74 9.22
N GLN A 7 -12.80 -26.98 9.73
CA GLN A 7 -12.43 -26.51 11.06
C GLN A 7 -12.74 -25.01 11.12
N GLY A 8 -13.69 -24.65 11.95
CA GLY A 8 -14.14 -23.28 12.10
C GLY A 8 -12.96 -22.39 12.46
N ASN A 9 -12.98 -21.16 11.99
CA ASN A 9 -12.08 -20.11 12.46
C ASN A 9 -11.99 -20.18 13.98
N ASN A 10 -10.75 -20.12 14.53
CA ASN A 10 -10.56 -20.14 15.97
C ASN A 10 -11.42 -19.00 16.59
N PRO A 11 -12.55 -19.28 17.26
CA PRO A 11 -13.48 -18.25 17.71
C PRO A 11 -12.84 -17.31 18.73
N LEU A 12 -11.84 -17.78 19.50
CA LEU A 12 -11.16 -17.01 20.54
C LEU A 12 -10.35 -15.86 19.93
N ILE A 13 -9.58 -16.08 18.88
CA ILE A 13 -8.76 -15.01 18.27
C ILE A 13 -9.62 -13.86 17.70
N TYR A 14 -10.84 -14.17 17.24
CA TYR A 14 -11.76 -13.13 16.77
C TYR A 14 -12.39 -12.31 17.90
N GLN A 15 -12.32 -12.78 19.15
CA GLN A 15 -12.72 -12.02 20.34
C GLN A 15 -11.60 -11.08 20.77
N GLU A 16 -10.34 -11.50 20.64
CA GLU A 16 -9.16 -10.68 20.99
C GLU A 16 -8.94 -9.52 20.02
N ILE A 17 -9.27 -9.68 18.74
CA ILE A 17 -9.08 -8.61 17.75
C ILE A 17 -10.41 -7.91 17.51
N PRO A 18 -10.65 -6.73 18.08
CA PRO A 18 -11.92 -6.03 17.97
C PRO A 18 -12.22 -5.62 16.53
N VAL A 19 -13.50 -5.65 16.19
CA VAL A 19 -13.99 -5.09 14.93
C VAL A 19 -14.04 -3.57 15.05
N LYS A 20 -13.32 -2.87 14.20
CA LYS A 20 -13.41 -1.41 14.11
C LYS A 20 -14.36 -1.03 12.98
N ALA A 21 -15.41 -0.33 13.33
CA ALA A 21 -16.37 0.26 12.41
C ALA A 21 -16.48 1.75 12.69
N GLY A 22 -16.41 2.58 11.68
CA GLY A 22 -16.57 4.02 11.87
C GLY A 22 -15.50 4.85 11.17
N SER A 23 -15.48 6.14 11.51
CA SER A 23 -14.53 7.08 10.97
C SER A 23 -13.18 6.97 11.67
N TRP A 24 -12.11 7.04 10.87
CA TRP A 24 -10.75 7.18 11.37
C TRP A 24 -10.48 8.63 11.77
N ASP A 25 -9.71 8.82 12.83
CA ASP A 25 -9.16 10.13 13.14
C ASP A 25 -8.02 10.45 12.15
N ARG A 26 -8.34 11.27 11.16
CA ARG A 26 -7.39 11.64 10.09
C ARG A 26 -6.37 12.69 10.51
N SER A 27 -6.43 13.16 11.74
CA SER A 27 -5.44 14.08 12.33
C SER A 27 -4.35 13.33 13.09
N LEU A 28 -4.58 12.08 13.47
CA LEU A 28 -3.69 11.29 14.31
C LEU A 28 -2.77 10.41 13.43
N VAL A 29 -1.46 10.69 13.47
CA VAL A 29 -0.43 9.90 12.79
C VAL A 29 -0.16 8.60 13.53
N GLY A 30 0.08 7.53 12.78
CA GLY A 30 0.40 6.21 13.33
C GLY A 30 -0.74 5.19 13.26
N GLN A 31 -1.89 5.54 12.70
CA GLN A 31 -2.95 4.58 12.37
C GLN A 31 -2.67 3.97 10.99
N VAL A 32 -2.36 2.68 10.93
CA VAL A 32 -1.89 2.00 9.72
C VAL A 32 -2.88 0.92 9.30
N GLN A 33 -3.37 1.00 8.07
CA GLN A 33 -4.08 -0.10 7.42
C GLN A 33 -3.10 -1.03 6.71
N ILE A 34 -3.30 -2.33 6.88
CA ILE A 34 -2.45 -3.37 6.28
C ILE A 34 -3.28 -4.32 5.43
N ASP A 35 -2.71 -4.79 4.32
CA ASP A 35 -3.38 -5.69 3.39
C ASP A 35 -2.36 -6.50 2.57
N LEU A 36 -2.82 -7.58 1.92
CA LEU A 36 -2.03 -8.41 1.01
C LEU A 36 -2.49 -8.26 -0.43
N VAL A 37 -1.56 -8.01 -1.33
CA VAL A 37 -1.80 -7.99 -2.78
C VAL A 37 -1.20 -9.25 -3.40
N GLU A 38 -2.05 -10.14 -3.88
CA GLU A 38 -1.66 -11.42 -4.47
C GLU A 38 -1.16 -11.25 -5.91
N HIS A 39 0.05 -11.73 -6.22
CA HIS A 39 0.60 -11.74 -7.58
C HIS A 39 0.48 -13.15 -8.18
N CYS A 40 -0.74 -13.66 -8.26
CA CYS A 40 -1.06 -15.01 -8.74
C CYS A 40 -1.29 -15.10 -10.26
N GLY A 41 -1.41 -13.97 -10.96
CA GLY A 41 -1.79 -13.97 -12.38
C GLY A 41 -3.16 -14.58 -12.60
N GLN A 42 -3.24 -15.51 -13.54
CA GLN A 42 -4.50 -16.21 -13.89
C GLN A 42 -4.79 -17.44 -13.02
N SER A 43 -3.88 -17.85 -12.15
CA SER A 43 -4.01 -19.06 -11.34
C SER A 43 -3.51 -18.84 -9.92
N ALA A 44 -4.36 -19.08 -8.93
CA ALA A 44 -4.00 -19.07 -7.51
C ALA A 44 -3.38 -20.41 -7.04
N SER A 45 -3.07 -21.33 -7.94
CA SER A 45 -2.45 -22.61 -7.62
C SER A 45 -0.97 -22.45 -7.30
N GLY A 46 -0.48 -23.20 -6.32
CA GLY A 46 0.93 -23.23 -5.93
C GLY A 46 1.39 -21.98 -5.16
N LEU A 47 2.69 -21.84 -5.03
CA LEU A 47 3.33 -20.77 -4.30
C LEU A 47 3.56 -19.55 -5.25
N PHE A 48 3.25 -18.37 -4.80
CA PHE A 48 3.47 -17.12 -5.54
C PHE A 48 3.73 -15.96 -4.57
N ILE A 49 4.25 -14.87 -5.12
CA ILE A 49 4.59 -13.66 -4.36
C ILE A 49 3.31 -12.92 -3.96
N ASN A 50 3.32 -12.40 -2.73
CA ASN A 50 2.32 -11.48 -2.20
C ASN A 50 3.02 -10.22 -1.71
N SER A 51 2.45 -9.06 -1.97
CA SER A 51 2.93 -7.81 -1.40
C SER A 51 2.16 -7.49 -0.13
N VAL A 52 2.85 -7.40 0.99
CA VAL A 52 2.35 -6.77 2.21
C VAL A 52 2.38 -5.28 1.98
N SER A 53 1.24 -4.64 2.07
CA SER A 53 1.03 -3.22 1.82
C SER A 53 0.55 -2.54 3.09
N CYS A 54 1.18 -1.44 3.46
CA CYS A 54 0.84 -0.65 4.64
C CYS A 54 0.59 0.79 4.25
N ALA A 55 -0.54 1.35 4.67
CA ALA A 55 -0.92 2.73 4.42
C ALA A 55 -1.26 3.44 5.73
N GLU A 56 -0.51 4.47 6.08
CA GLU A 56 -0.82 5.34 7.20
C GLU A 56 -1.93 6.34 6.80
N ILE A 57 -2.93 6.49 7.67
CA ILE A 57 -4.20 7.13 7.33
C ILE A 57 -4.10 8.66 7.29
N ALA A 58 -3.40 9.24 8.28
CA ALA A 58 -3.33 10.70 8.45
C ALA A 58 -2.49 11.39 7.37
N THR A 59 -1.39 10.80 6.95
CA THR A 59 -0.49 11.38 5.95
C THR A 59 -0.66 10.78 4.56
N GLY A 60 -1.07 9.51 4.50
CA GLY A 60 -1.08 8.70 3.30
C GLY A 60 0.29 8.08 3.00
N TRP A 61 1.20 8.05 3.98
CA TRP A 61 2.49 7.35 3.88
C TRP A 61 2.29 5.88 3.55
N TRP A 62 3.06 5.38 2.61
CA TRP A 62 2.96 4.00 2.16
C TRP A 62 4.29 3.28 2.24
N GLU A 63 4.24 2.05 2.70
CA GLU A 63 5.35 1.10 2.65
C GLU A 63 4.86 -0.24 2.12
N GLY A 64 5.74 -0.93 1.41
CA GLY A 64 5.46 -2.27 0.88
C GLY A 64 6.64 -3.21 1.07
N GLU A 65 6.34 -4.50 1.22
CA GLU A 65 7.31 -5.58 1.20
C GLU A 65 6.70 -6.84 0.60
N ALA A 66 7.40 -7.48 -0.31
CA ALA A 66 6.95 -8.69 -0.96
C ALA A 66 7.43 -9.93 -0.20
N VAL A 67 6.59 -10.95 -0.13
CA VAL A 67 6.87 -12.24 0.50
C VAL A 67 6.46 -13.39 -0.41
N MET A 68 7.16 -14.51 -0.32
CA MET A 68 6.78 -15.72 -1.03
C MET A 68 5.66 -16.45 -0.25
N GLY A 69 4.45 -16.51 -0.83
CA GLY A 69 3.27 -17.10 -0.19
C GLY A 69 2.64 -16.18 0.87
N LYS A 70 1.64 -16.72 1.61
CA LYS A 70 0.89 -16.04 2.67
C LYS A 70 1.18 -16.61 4.07
N GLY A 71 2.39 -17.11 4.31
CA GLY A 71 2.75 -17.67 5.61
C GLY A 71 2.74 -16.59 6.70
N GLN A 72 2.17 -16.89 7.87
CA GLN A 72 2.05 -15.95 8.99
C GLN A 72 3.41 -15.39 9.42
N GLU A 73 4.45 -16.22 9.50
CA GLU A 73 5.80 -15.82 9.87
C GLU A 73 6.41 -14.85 8.85
N ARG A 74 6.28 -15.15 7.54
CA ARG A 74 6.80 -14.28 6.48
C ARG A 74 6.09 -12.93 6.45
N THR A 75 4.77 -12.94 6.61
CA THR A 75 3.96 -11.73 6.72
C THR A 75 4.34 -10.90 7.95
N PHE A 76 4.55 -11.55 9.09
CA PHE A 76 5.02 -10.91 10.30
C PHE A 76 6.39 -10.25 10.12
N ASN A 77 7.36 -10.95 9.54
CA ASN A 77 8.68 -10.42 9.26
C ASN A 77 8.61 -9.20 8.32
N ALA A 78 7.79 -9.26 7.27
CA ALA A 78 7.56 -8.14 6.38
C ALA A 78 6.96 -6.93 7.11
N LEU A 79 5.94 -7.12 7.95
CA LEU A 79 5.36 -6.03 8.77
C LEU A 79 6.38 -5.41 9.72
N THR A 80 7.22 -6.23 10.36
CA THR A 80 8.29 -5.75 11.24
C THR A 80 9.32 -4.91 10.47
N ASN A 81 9.71 -5.35 9.27
CA ASN A 81 10.62 -4.60 8.41
C ASN A 81 9.99 -3.28 7.93
N ILE A 82 8.72 -3.30 7.52
CA ILE A 82 7.97 -2.10 7.14
C ILE A 82 7.92 -1.11 8.31
N ARG A 83 7.58 -1.58 9.52
CA ARG A 83 7.52 -0.72 10.72
C ARG A 83 8.85 -0.07 11.04
N LYS A 84 9.98 -0.79 10.88
CA LYS A 84 11.32 -0.24 11.10
C LYS A 84 11.67 0.90 10.13
N ARG A 85 11.09 0.91 8.93
CA ARG A 85 11.29 1.98 7.95
C ARG A 85 10.33 3.16 8.11
N ALA A 86 9.22 2.95 8.81
CA ALA A 86 8.22 4.01 9.03
C ALA A 86 8.81 5.13 9.92
N PRO A 87 8.71 6.40 9.50
CA PRO A 87 9.27 7.53 10.27
C PRO A 87 8.35 8.01 11.40
N PHE A 88 7.44 7.19 11.86
CA PHE A 88 6.48 7.45 12.94
C PHE A 88 6.21 6.18 13.74
N SER A 89 5.79 6.34 14.98
CA SER A 89 5.35 5.22 15.81
C SER A 89 3.99 4.70 15.35
N TRP A 90 3.82 3.39 15.29
CA TRP A 90 2.52 2.79 15.05
C TRP A 90 1.70 2.82 16.34
N LEU A 91 0.54 3.46 16.27
CA LEU A 91 -0.44 3.51 17.38
C LEU A 91 -1.47 2.40 17.24
N GLU A 92 -1.86 2.12 15.99
CA GLU A 92 -2.85 1.09 15.68
C GLU A 92 -2.55 0.48 14.32
N MET A 93 -2.68 -0.84 14.21
CA MET A 93 -2.73 -1.54 12.94
C MET A 93 -4.12 -2.13 12.71
N HIS A 94 -4.61 -2.02 11.48
CA HIS A 94 -5.93 -2.49 11.07
C HIS A 94 -5.82 -3.34 9.82
N SER A 95 -6.37 -4.55 9.88
CA SER A 95 -6.36 -5.48 8.75
C SER A 95 -7.77 -5.84 8.28
N ASP A 96 -7.84 -6.49 7.15
CA ASP A 96 -9.00 -7.31 6.79
C ASP A 96 -9.03 -8.60 7.65
N ASN A 97 -9.90 -9.54 7.28
CA ASN A 97 -10.02 -10.81 8.00
C ASN A 97 -9.16 -11.93 7.37
N ASP A 98 -8.11 -11.62 6.61
CA ASP A 98 -7.21 -12.64 6.06
C ASP A 98 -6.44 -13.35 7.19
N LYS A 99 -6.31 -14.67 7.08
CA LYS A 99 -5.61 -15.51 8.06
C LYS A 99 -4.12 -15.20 8.21
N ALA A 100 -3.53 -14.53 7.21
CA ALA A 100 -2.17 -14.03 7.29
C ALA A 100 -1.99 -12.99 8.40
N PHE A 101 -3.05 -12.22 8.69
CA PHE A 101 -3.06 -11.20 9.73
C PHE A 101 -3.78 -11.66 11.01
N ILE A 102 -4.88 -12.43 10.88
CA ILE A 102 -5.64 -12.90 12.04
C ILE A 102 -4.95 -14.12 12.65
N ASN A 103 -3.90 -13.86 13.43
CA ASN A 103 -3.10 -14.88 14.09
C ASN A 103 -2.51 -14.40 15.41
N TRP A 104 -2.18 -15.37 16.30
CA TRP A 104 -1.66 -15.06 17.65
C TRP A 104 -0.26 -14.43 17.66
N HIS A 105 0.52 -14.57 16.59
CA HIS A 105 1.81 -13.87 16.48
C HIS A 105 1.62 -12.36 16.43
N LEU A 106 0.67 -11.89 15.59
CA LEU A 106 0.39 -10.46 15.48
C LEU A 106 -0.32 -9.91 16.71
N VAL A 107 -1.20 -10.68 17.35
CA VAL A 107 -1.86 -10.27 18.63
C VAL A 107 -0.79 -10.01 19.69
N ARG A 108 0.08 -11.01 19.97
CA ARG A 108 1.13 -10.87 20.99
C ARG A 108 2.12 -9.76 20.66
N TYR A 109 2.47 -9.62 19.39
CA TYR A 109 3.35 -8.53 18.96
C TYR A 109 2.73 -7.16 19.21
N ALA A 110 1.46 -6.98 18.86
CA ALA A 110 0.74 -5.75 19.11
C ALA A 110 0.69 -5.41 20.60
N GLU A 111 0.40 -6.40 21.45
CA GLU A 111 0.39 -6.25 22.91
C GLU A 111 1.78 -5.87 23.45
N GLN A 112 2.82 -6.57 23.05
CA GLN A 112 4.20 -6.33 23.49
C GLN A 112 4.70 -4.94 23.09
N GLU A 113 4.32 -4.46 21.92
CA GLU A 113 4.74 -3.17 21.39
C GLU A 113 3.77 -2.02 21.73
N GLY A 114 2.69 -2.30 22.46
CA GLY A 114 1.68 -1.31 22.81
C GLY A 114 0.92 -0.75 21.61
N ILE A 115 0.77 -1.54 20.53
CA ILE A 115 0.06 -1.17 19.30
C ILE A 115 -1.39 -1.69 19.39
N GLY A 116 -2.38 -0.84 19.17
CA GLY A 116 -3.75 -1.28 18.97
C GLY A 116 -3.85 -2.20 17.75
N PHE A 117 -4.59 -3.30 17.87
CA PHE A 117 -4.86 -4.17 16.73
C PHE A 117 -6.35 -4.32 16.52
N SER A 118 -6.85 -3.98 15.34
CA SER A 118 -8.26 -4.07 14.98
C SER A 118 -8.45 -4.69 13.60
N ARG A 119 -9.67 -5.09 13.29
CA ARG A 119 -10.01 -5.71 12.01
C ARG A 119 -11.29 -5.16 11.41
N SER A 120 -11.41 -5.30 10.09
CA SER A 120 -12.58 -4.92 9.31
C SER A 120 -13.80 -5.80 9.63
N ARG A 121 -14.99 -5.26 9.43
CA ARG A 121 -16.23 -6.03 9.41
C ARG A 121 -16.22 -6.99 8.22
N LYS A 122 -16.77 -8.18 8.38
CA LYS A 122 -16.95 -9.11 7.26
C LYS A 122 -17.73 -8.44 6.11
N TYR A 123 -17.25 -8.60 4.89
CA TYR A 123 -17.90 -8.10 3.66
C TYR A 123 -18.07 -6.58 3.57
N LYS A 124 -17.34 -5.78 4.36
CA LYS A 124 -17.36 -4.32 4.31
C LYS A 124 -16.05 -3.77 3.72
N LYS A 125 -15.97 -3.74 2.39
CA LYS A 125 -14.78 -3.26 1.65
C LYS A 125 -14.33 -1.85 2.05
N ASN A 126 -15.25 -0.98 2.44
CA ASN A 126 -14.90 0.40 2.82
C ASN A 126 -14.11 0.52 4.12
N ASP A 127 -14.04 -0.53 4.94
CA ASP A 127 -13.36 -0.48 6.23
C ASP A 127 -11.82 -0.44 6.05
N ASN A 128 -11.30 -0.96 4.93
CA ASN A 128 -9.85 -0.99 4.60
C ASN A 128 -9.49 -0.12 3.38
N CYS A 129 -10.28 0.91 3.10
CA CYS A 129 -10.22 1.68 1.85
C CYS A 129 -8.92 2.45 1.61
N PHE A 130 -8.17 2.82 2.66
CA PHE A 130 -6.92 3.58 2.50
C PHE A 130 -5.82 2.71 1.91
N VAL A 131 -5.62 1.50 2.44
CA VAL A 131 -4.63 0.57 1.88
C VAL A 131 -5.10 -0.01 0.55
N GLU A 132 -6.41 -0.29 0.36
CA GLU A 132 -6.94 -0.74 -0.94
C GLU A 132 -6.66 0.26 -2.06
N GLN A 133 -6.81 1.57 -1.79
CA GLN A 133 -6.43 2.61 -2.73
C GLN A 133 -4.94 2.55 -3.08
N LYS A 134 -4.07 2.36 -2.08
CA LYS A 134 -2.62 2.24 -2.31
C LYS A 134 -2.27 0.95 -3.06
N ASN A 135 -2.96 -0.14 -2.78
CA ASN A 135 -2.82 -1.39 -3.53
C ASN A 135 -3.09 -1.19 -5.03
N SER A 136 -4.10 -0.42 -5.37
CA SER A 136 -4.38 -0.06 -6.76
C SER A 136 -3.30 0.87 -7.34
N THR A 137 -3.03 2.02 -6.68
CA THR A 137 -2.22 3.11 -7.25
C THR A 137 -0.71 2.94 -7.06
N HIS A 138 -0.25 2.13 -6.12
CA HIS A 138 1.18 1.92 -5.84
C HIS A 138 1.63 0.52 -6.27
N VAL A 139 0.86 -0.53 -5.94
CA VAL A 139 1.24 -1.90 -6.27
C VAL A 139 0.79 -2.27 -7.68
N ARG A 140 -0.53 -2.33 -7.92
CA ARG A 140 -1.07 -2.81 -9.20
C ARG A 140 -0.71 -1.92 -10.40
N SER A 141 -0.76 -0.61 -10.24
CA SER A 141 -0.36 0.32 -11.30
C SER A 141 1.14 0.27 -11.62
N THR A 142 1.96 -0.26 -10.72
CA THR A 142 3.42 -0.33 -10.90
C THR A 142 3.84 -1.68 -11.48
N ILE A 143 3.52 -2.80 -10.81
CA ILE A 143 3.99 -4.13 -11.23
C ILE A 143 2.93 -4.98 -11.91
N GLY A 144 1.70 -4.45 -12.06
CA GLY A 144 0.63 -5.11 -12.82
C GLY A 144 -0.04 -6.28 -12.11
N HIS A 145 -0.63 -7.18 -12.91
CA HIS A 145 -1.40 -8.33 -12.47
C HIS A 145 -0.76 -9.67 -12.90
N LEU A 146 0.53 -9.66 -13.20
CA LEU A 146 1.26 -10.85 -13.63
C LEU A 146 1.46 -11.81 -12.44
N ARG A 147 1.79 -13.05 -12.76
CA ARG A 147 2.20 -14.03 -11.77
C ARG A 147 3.69 -13.92 -11.50
N TYR A 148 4.04 -13.65 -10.26
CA TYR A 148 5.42 -13.65 -9.77
C TYR A 148 5.58 -14.76 -8.74
N ASP A 149 6.55 -15.67 -8.92
CA ASP A 149 6.73 -16.86 -8.09
C ASP A 149 8.18 -17.37 -8.02
N THR A 150 9.16 -16.50 -8.35
CA THR A 150 10.59 -16.82 -8.23
C THR A 150 11.30 -15.91 -7.23
N ASP A 151 12.39 -16.39 -6.63
CA ASP A 151 13.20 -15.61 -5.68
C ASP A 151 13.83 -14.38 -6.35
N LYS A 152 14.19 -14.48 -7.64
CA LYS A 152 14.74 -13.36 -8.42
C LYS A 152 13.71 -12.25 -8.60
N GLU A 153 12.43 -12.60 -8.87
CA GLU A 153 11.33 -11.64 -8.92
C GLU A 153 11.07 -11.01 -7.54
N LEU A 154 11.11 -11.82 -6.48
CA LEU A 154 10.93 -11.38 -5.11
C LEU A 154 11.98 -10.31 -4.70
N GLU A 155 13.25 -10.57 -5.01
CA GLU A 155 14.36 -9.65 -4.74
C GLU A 155 14.18 -8.31 -5.50
N ILE A 156 13.84 -8.39 -6.79
CA ILE A 156 13.61 -7.19 -7.62
C ILE A 156 12.44 -6.37 -7.06
N ILE A 157 11.32 -7.00 -6.72
CA ILE A 157 10.14 -6.31 -6.17
C ILE A 157 10.47 -5.67 -4.83
N ASN A 158 11.17 -6.36 -3.93
CA ASN A 158 11.55 -5.81 -2.63
C ASN A 158 12.51 -4.63 -2.77
N SER A 159 13.51 -4.75 -3.63
CA SER A 159 14.42 -3.64 -3.89
C SER A 159 13.71 -2.45 -4.53
N LEU A 160 12.76 -2.70 -5.46
CA LEU A 160 11.93 -1.67 -6.08
C LEU A 160 11.08 -0.92 -5.03
N TYR A 161 10.41 -1.64 -4.15
CA TYR A 161 9.56 -1.02 -3.12
C TYR A 161 10.36 -0.16 -2.15
N ARG A 162 11.42 -0.73 -1.60
CA ARG A 162 12.22 -0.08 -0.56
C ARG A 162 13.04 1.10 -1.07
N ASP A 163 13.73 0.90 -2.20
CA ASP A 163 14.80 1.81 -2.60
C ASP A 163 14.29 2.94 -3.51
N GLU A 164 13.22 2.72 -4.28
CA GLU A 164 12.72 3.70 -5.25
C GLU A 164 11.23 4.05 -5.10
N LEU A 165 10.35 3.04 -5.01
CA LEU A 165 8.91 3.30 -5.12
C LEU A 165 8.36 4.00 -3.88
N ALA A 166 8.66 3.51 -2.67
CA ALA A 166 8.21 4.16 -1.44
C ALA A 166 8.81 5.58 -1.30
N PRO A 167 10.12 5.82 -1.54
CA PRO A 167 10.66 7.17 -1.59
C PRO A 167 9.96 8.05 -2.64
N TYR A 168 9.76 7.56 -3.86
CA TYR A 168 9.11 8.34 -4.91
C TYR A 168 7.66 8.71 -4.53
N LYS A 169 6.90 7.76 -4.00
CA LYS A 169 5.49 7.96 -3.62
C LYS A 169 5.33 8.85 -2.39
N ASN A 170 6.19 8.67 -1.39
CA ASN A 170 6.06 9.40 -0.13
C ASN A 170 6.61 10.82 -0.20
N PHE A 171 7.68 11.05 -0.94
CA PHE A 171 8.33 12.37 -0.98
C PHE A 171 7.90 13.25 -2.16
N PHE A 172 7.46 12.66 -3.28
CA PHE A 172 7.24 13.43 -4.51
C PHE A 172 5.87 13.27 -5.16
N GLN A 173 5.02 12.35 -4.67
CA GLN A 173 3.66 12.18 -5.22
C GLN A 173 2.61 12.85 -4.32
N PRO A 174 2.06 14.03 -4.70
CA PRO A 174 0.99 14.64 -3.94
C PRO A 174 -0.28 13.79 -3.96
N VAL A 175 -1.00 13.81 -2.86
CA VAL A 175 -2.32 13.21 -2.73
C VAL A 175 -3.32 14.22 -2.19
N MET A 176 -4.53 14.20 -2.72
CA MET A 176 -5.65 14.99 -2.20
C MET A 176 -6.48 14.15 -1.25
N LYS A 177 -6.89 14.73 -0.14
CA LYS A 177 -7.79 14.09 0.82
C LYS A 177 -9.18 14.68 0.72
N LEU A 178 -10.18 13.82 0.74
CA LEU A 178 -11.57 14.24 0.77
C LEU A 178 -11.85 14.97 2.09
N LYS A 179 -12.17 16.28 2.01
CA LYS A 179 -12.60 17.09 3.15
C LYS A 179 -14.08 16.98 3.40
N GLU A 180 -14.86 17.05 2.33
CA GLU A 180 -16.31 17.17 2.42
C GLU A 180 -17.00 16.43 1.29
N LYS A 181 -18.14 15.82 1.60
CA LYS A 181 -19.00 15.13 0.65
C LYS A 181 -20.43 15.60 0.86
N ILE A 182 -20.91 16.44 -0.07
CA ILE A 182 -22.25 17.03 -0.01
C ILE A 182 -23.12 16.43 -1.10
N ARG A 183 -24.39 16.21 -0.79
CA ARG A 183 -25.39 15.80 -1.78
C ARG A 183 -26.29 16.97 -2.13
N ILE A 184 -26.17 17.46 -3.38
CA ILE A 184 -26.98 18.58 -3.88
C ILE A 184 -27.81 18.07 -5.06
N LYS A 185 -29.15 18.22 -4.96
CA LYS A 185 -30.09 17.79 -6.02
C LYS A 185 -29.83 16.37 -6.55
N GLY A 186 -29.55 15.43 -5.64
CA GLY A 186 -29.28 14.02 -5.97
C GLY A 186 -27.85 13.71 -6.43
N LYS A 187 -27.03 14.70 -6.76
CA LYS A 187 -25.63 14.55 -7.17
C LYS A 187 -24.67 14.69 -5.98
N ILE A 188 -23.60 13.90 -5.99
CA ILE A 188 -22.58 13.94 -4.95
C ILE A 188 -21.46 14.88 -5.39
N HIS A 189 -21.25 15.94 -4.61
CA HIS A 189 -20.12 16.87 -4.74
C HIS A 189 -19.07 16.52 -3.69
N ARG A 190 -17.81 16.42 -4.13
CA ARG A 190 -16.67 16.12 -3.28
C ARG A 190 -15.72 17.31 -3.27
N LYS A 191 -15.39 17.80 -2.08
CA LYS A 191 -14.40 18.85 -1.90
C LYS A 191 -13.13 18.20 -1.31
N TYR A 192 -12.02 18.46 -1.95
CA TYR A 192 -10.72 17.94 -1.54
C TYR A 192 -9.88 19.06 -0.90
N ASP A 193 -8.86 18.68 -0.17
CA ASP A 193 -7.84 19.58 0.33
C ASP A 193 -6.81 19.94 -0.77
N VAL A 194 -5.87 20.81 -0.43
CA VAL A 194 -4.72 21.13 -1.29
C VAL A 194 -3.85 19.87 -1.43
N PRO A 195 -3.41 19.53 -2.66
CA PRO A 195 -2.51 18.41 -2.88
C PRO A 195 -1.22 18.57 -2.06
N LYS A 196 -0.87 17.58 -1.26
CA LYS A 196 0.38 17.51 -0.49
C LYS A 196 0.94 16.11 -0.54
N THR A 197 2.26 15.99 -0.53
CA THR A 197 2.90 14.68 -0.40
C THR A 197 2.71 14.11 1.01
N PRO A 198 2.79 12.78 1.19
CA PRO A 198 2.83 12.18 2.53
C PRO A 198 3.92 12.78 3.42
N TYR A 199 5.09 13.07 2.85
CA TYR A 199 6.20 13.75 3.54
C TYR A 199 5.80 15.13 4.06
N GLU A 200 5.23 16.00 3.23
CA GLU A 200 4.77 17.34 3.66
C GLU A 200 3.73 17.24 4.78
N ARG A 201 2.77 16.31 4.65
CA ARG A 201 1.75 16.09 5.70
C ARG A 201 2.35 15.62 7.01
N LEU A 202 3.36 14.75 6.94
CA LEU A 202 4.04 14.24 8.14
C LEU A 202 4.84 15.35 8.83
N MET A 203 5.56 16.18 8.05
CA MET A 203 6.31 17.31 8.57
C MET A 203 5.42 18.35 9.24
N GLU A 204 4.22 18.61 8.67
CA GLU A 204 3.25 19.55 9.21
C GLU A 204 2.45 19.01 10.41
N SER A 205 2.44 17.69 10.64
CA SER A 205 1.62 17.06 11.68
C SER A 205 2.01 17.47 13.11
N GLY A 206 3.26 17.84 13.32
CA GLY A 206 3.80 18.08 14.66
C GLY A 206 3.92 16.82 15.54
N GLN A 207 3.70 15.62 14.99
CA GLN A 207 3.63 14.37 15.74
C GLN A 207 4.88 13.47 15.58
N ILE A 208 5.93 14.00 14.99
CA ILE A 208 7.26 13.35 14.93
C ILE A 208 8.30 14.23 15.61
N SER A 209 9.37 13.60 16.09
CA SER A 209 10.45 14.32 16.77
C SER A 209 11.22 15.25 15.82
N GLU A 210 11.85 16.27 16.35
CA GLU A 210 12.71 17.16 15.56
C GLU A 210 13.90 16.42 14.93
N GLU A 211 14.38 15.39 15.59
CA GLU A 211 15.42 14.51 15.03
C GLU A 211 14.91 13.77 13.80
N THR A 212 13.71 13.17 13.87
CA THR A 212 13.06 12.51 12.73
C THR A 212 12.81 13.50 11.59
N LYS A 213 12.38 14.72 11.89
CA LYS A 213 12.21 15.77 10.85
C LYS A 213 13.52 16.08 10.14
N LYS A 214 14.63 16.24 10.88
CA LYS A 214 15.96 16.47 10.29
C LYS A 214 16.40 15.30 9.40
N GLN A 215 16.19 14.06 9.86
CA GLN A 215 16.50 12.87 9.07
C GLN A 215 15.70 12.84 7.76
N LEU A 216 14.39 13.10 7.82
CA LEU A 216 13.53 13.17 6.64
C LEU A 216 13.91 14.30 5.69
N GLN A 217 14.29 15.46 6.19
CA GLN A 217 14.80 16.57 5.37
C GLN A 217 16.10 16.20 4.64
N ASN A 218 17.04 15.55 5.33
CA ASN A 218 18.28 15.09 4.72
C ASN A 218 18.00 14.05 3.61
N ILE A 219 17.09 13.11 3.87
CA ILE A 219 16.65 12.13 2.85
C ILE A 219 16.04 12.87 1.66
N TYR A 220 15.08 13.78 1.89
CA TYR A 220 14.43 14.53 0.83
C TYR A 220 15.44 15.30 -0.05
N GLN A 221 16.41 15.97 0.57
CA GLN A 221 17.45 16.72 -0.15
C GLN A 221 18.41 15.82 -0.95
N SER A 222 18.62 14.58 -0.53
CA SER A 222 19.43 13.60 -1.25
C SER A 222 18.74 12.93 -2.42
N LEU A 223 17.40 13.04 -2.49
CA LEU A 223 16.59 12.36 -3.50
C LEU A 223 16.36 13.24 -4.74
N ASN A 224 16.41 12.62 -5.92
CA ASN A 224 16.02 13.25 -7.18
C ASN A 224 14.84 12.46 -7.79
N PRO A 225 13.65 13.08 -7.95
CA PRO A 225 12.47 12.39 -8.46
C PRO A 225 12.63 11.85 -9.89
N ALA A 226 13.36 12.56 -10.75
CA ALA A 226 13.62 12.10 -12.11
C ALA A 226 14.54 10.87 -12.13
N GLU A 227 15.53 10.83 -11.23
CA GLU A 227 16.42 9.67 -11.09
C GLU A 227 15.69 8.48 -10.49
N LEU A 228 14.88 8.69 -9.44
CA LEU A 228 14.03 7.65 -8.88
C LEU A 228 13.12 7.04 -9.94
N LYS A 229 12.49 7.88 -10.78
CA LYS A 229 11.63 7.39 -11.86
C LYS A 229 12.41 6.55 -12.88
N ARG A 230 13.61 6.97 -13.29
CA ARG A 230 14.46 6.17 -14.19
C ARG A 230 14.85 4.84 -13.56
N LYS A 231 15.17 4.81 -12.26
CA LYS A 231 15.50 3.58 -11.52
C LYS A 231 14.29 2.64 -11.43
N ILE A 232 13.10 3.19 -11.15
CA ILE A 232 11.83 2.44 -11.17
C ILE A 232 11.65 1.78 -12.54
N ASP A 233 11.73 2.55 -13.63
CA ASP A 233 11.54 2.03 -15.00
C ASP A 233 12.56 0.95 -15.35
N LYS A 234 13.83 1.12 -14.94
CA LYS A 234 14.89 0.12 -15.12
C LYS A 234 14.59 -1.18 -14.38
N LYS A 235 14.14 -1.08 -13.09
CA LYS A 235 13.79 -2.27 -12.30
C LYS A 235 12.55 -2.97 -12.85
N LEU A 236 11.55 -2.22 -13.30
CA LEU A 236 10.36 -2.78 -13.95
C LEU A 236 10.74 -3.52 -15.24
N LYS A 237 11.60 -2.94 -16.08
CA LYS A 237 12.10 -3.62 -17.26
C LYS A 237 12.78 -4.94 -16.91
N LYS A 238 13.68 -4.93 -15.90
CA LYS A 238 14.33 -6.15 -15.41
C LYS A 238 13.34 -7.19 -14.87
N LEU A 239 12.31 -6.75 -14.13
CA LEU A 239 11.27 -7.64 -13.62
C LEU A 239 10.51 -8.33 -14.76
N TYR A 240 10.16 -7.59 -15.81
CA TYR A 240 9.48 -8.14 -16.98
C TYR A 240 10.38 -9.06 -17.79
N GLU A 241 11.68 -8.77 -17.94
CA GLU A 241 12.65 -9.66 -18.58
C GLU A 241 12.72 -11.01 -17.84
N VAL A 242 12.81 -11.00 -16.51
CA VAL A 242 12.79 -12.23 -15.70
C VAL A 242 11.47 -12.99 -15.85
N TYR A 243 10.36 -12.28 -15.89
CA TYR A 243 9.05 -12.88 -16.13
C TYR A 243 8.97 -13.53 -17.53
N GLU A 244 9.48 -12.88 -18.56
CA GLU A 244 9.54 -13.38 -19.93
C GLU A 244 10.44 -14.61 -20.05
N GLU A 245 11.62 -14.58 -19.46
CA GLU A 245 12.55 -15.73 -19.40
C GLU A 245 11.87 -16.98 -18.80
N LYS A 246 11.17 -16.80 -17.67
CA LYS A 246 10.44 -17.87 -16.99
C LYS A 246 9.33 -18.49 -17.82
N ASN A 247 8.60 -17.69 -18.61
CA ASN A 247 7.41 -18.13 -19.37
C ASN A 247 7.70 -18.50 -20.82
N GLY A 248 8.95 -18.43 -21.27
CA GLY A 248 9.35 -18.69 -22.67
C GLY A 248 8.93 -17.51 -23.59
N ARG A 249 9.84 -16.98 -24.36
CA ARG A 249 9.70 -15.76 -25.18
C ARG A 249 8.53 -15.75 -26.21
N GLY A 250 7.70 -16.78 -26.26
CA GLY A 250 6.67 -16.97 -27.30
C GLY A 250 5.25 -16.54 -26.95
N LYS A 251 4.92 -16.20 -25.69
CA LYS A 251 3.52 -16.00 -25.26
C LYS A 251 3.09 -14.55 -24.99
N ILE A 252 3.93 -13.54 -25.22
CA ILE A 252 3.74 -12.19 -24.65
C ILE A 252 3.20 -11.14 -25.64
N SER A 253 3.00 -11.46 -26.90
CA SER A 253 2.43 -10.47 -27.84
C SER A 253 1.04 -9.95 -27.45
N SER A 254 0.25 -10.74 -26.66
CA SER A 254 -1.06 -10.34 -26.15
C SER A 254 -1.02 -9.55 -24.84
N PHE A 255 0.07 -9.63 -24.07
CA PHE A 255 0.19 -8.99 -22.74
C PHE A 255 0.80 -7.58 -22.76
N LYS A 256 1.46 -7.16 -23.85
CA LYS A 256 1.99 -5.79 -23.98
C LYS A 256 0.95 -4.69 -23.80
N LYS A 257 -0.34 -5.00 -23.96
CA LYS A 257 -1.46 -4.08 -23.67
C LYS A 257 -1.83 -3.96 -22.17
N GLN A 258 -1.28 -4.81 -21.29
CA GLN A 258 -1.58 -4.80 -19.85
C GLN A 258 -0.49 -4.17 -18.98
N ILE A 259 0.65 -3.79 -19.58
CA ILE A 259 1.66 -2.98 -18.89
C ILE A 259 1.07 -1.58 -18.81
N PRO A 260 0.76 -1.07 -17.61
CA PRO A 260 0.33 0.32 -17.50
C PRO A 260 1.50 1.17 -17.99
N HIS A 261 1.36 1.80 -19.16
CA HIS A 261 2.16 2.98 -19.44
C HIS A 261 1.84 3.93 -18.29
N VAL A 262 2.80 4.15 -17.40
CA VAL A 262 2.71 5.21 -16.41
C VAL A 262 2.76 6.51 -17.19
N ASN A 263 1.60 6.91 -17.71
CA ASN A 263 1.41 8.14 -18.42
C ASN A 263 1.50 9.26 -17.37
N THR A 264 2.70 9.81 -17.19
CA THR A 264 2.98 10.94 -16.32
C THR A 264 2.32 12.23 -16.82
N GLU A 265 1.73 12.24 -18.01
CA GLU A 265 1.18 13.45 -18.63
C GLU A 265 -0.29 13.72 -18.33
N SER A 266 -1.07 12.75 -17.85
CA SER A 266 -2.52 12.94 -17.73
C SER A 266 -3.01 13.62 -16.45
N TYR A 267 -2.14 13.96 -15.50
CA TYR A 267 -2.54 14.61 -14.24
C TYR A 267 -2.13 16.07 -14.09
N ILE A 268 -1.39 16.65 -15.06
CA ILE A 268 -0.90 18.03 -14.96
C ILE A 268 -1.61 18.99 -15.93
N LEU A 269 -2.35 18.53 -16.93
CA LEU A 269 -2.80 19.39 -18.05
C LEU A 269 -4.30 19.65 -18.16
N ASN A 270 -5.15 19.17 -17.26
CA ASN A 270 -6.60 19.39 -17.40
C ASN A 270 -7.20 20.50 -16.51
N ASP A 271 -6.39 21.27 -15.77
CA ASP A 271 -6.93 22.35 -14.90
C ASP A 271 -6.36 23.77 -15.16
N LEU A 272 -5.64 23.98 -16.27
CA LEU A 272 -5.05 25.30 -16.57
C LEU A 272 -5.65 26.04 -17.77
N THR A 273 -6.79 25.60 -18.31
CA THR A 273 -7.45 26.33 -19.41
C THR A 273 -8.93 26.57 -19.14
N THR A 274 -9.24 27.43 -18.16
CA THR A 274 -10.49 28.23 -18.17
C THR A 274 -10.11 29.68 -17.89
N PRO A 275 -10.30 30.62 -18.84
CA PRO A 275 -10.07 32.01 -18.58
C PRO A 275 -11.13 32.54 -17.63
N ILE A 276 -10.71 33.22 -16.59
CA ILE A 276 -11.54 34.00 -15.70
C ILE A 276 -12.10 35.17 -16.51
N SER A 277 -13.38 35.16 -16.86
CA SER A 277 -14.09 36.33 -17.33
C SER A 277 -14.45 37.18 -16.12
N VAL A 278 -13.81 38.33 -16.01
CA VAL A 278 -14.19 39.42 -15.12
C VAL A 278 -15.37 40.17 -15.77
N THR A 279 -16.52 40.12 -15.15
CA THR A 279 -17.57 41.17 -15.10
C THR A 279 -18.37 41.00 -13.83
#